data_838d64d6375ab61ec1f4e775bc612c71
#
_entry.id   838d64d6375ab61ec1f4e775bc612c71
#
_cell.length_a   1.000
_cell.length_b   1.000
_cell.length_c   1.000
_cell.angle_alpha   90.00
_cell.angle_beta   90.00
_cell.angle_gamma   90.00
#
_symmetry.space_group_name_H-M   'P 1'
#
loop_
_entity.id
_entity.type
_entity.pdbx_description
1 polymer ?
#
loop_
_entity_poly.entity_id
_entity_poly.type
_entity_poly.pdbx_seq_one_letter_code
_entity_poly.pdbx_strand_id
1 'polypeptide(L)'
;MKKYKYQVAGSRYKVALLLTCYLLLATCFTQAQSTDANDAKLKALSDKAAEYHRKTNGESDGYRIKIHFGMDKTAANEVKQKFSSKYNSISTYLDYQQPNWVVVVGDFSTRMDAYEVFKKIQPDFPNAFIVKSKIRPTR
;
A
#
# COMPACT_ATOMS: atom_id res chain seq x y z
N MET A 1 -72.11 33.72 -33.73
CA MET A 1 -71.21 32.58 -33.70
C MET A 1 -69.85 33.00 -34.27
N LYS A 2 -68.83 33.31 -33.39
CA LYS A 2 -67.47 33.64 -33.84
C LYS A 2 -66.63 32.38 -33.90
N LYS A 3 -66.22 31.93 -35.06
CA LYS A 3 -65.30 30.83 -35.26
C LYS A 3 -63.85 31.33 -35.04
N TYR A 4 -63.23 30.92 -34.03
CA TYR A 4 -61.78 31.17 -33.82
C TYR A 4 -60.98 30.28 -34.77
N LYS A 5 -60.28 30.90 -35.74
CA LYS A 5 -59.26 30.24 -36.57
C LYS A 5 -57.97 30.15 -35.73
N TYR A 6 -57.65 28.95 -35.26
CA TYR A 6 -56.28 28.67 -34.76
C TYR A 6 -55.32 28.58 -35.92
N GLN A 7 -54.53 29.62 -36.09
CA GLN A 7 -53.53 29.65 -37.12
C GLN A 7 -52.31 28.89 -36.65
N VAL A 8 -51.97 27.81 -37.38
CA VAL A 8 -50.86 26.90 -37.05
C VAL A 8 -49.55 27.60 -37.36
N ALA A 9 -49.03 28.35 -36.39
CA ALA A 9 -47.66 28.86 -36.38
C ALA A 9 -46.73 27.87 -35.69
N GLY A 10 -46.77 26.59 -36.10
CA GLY A 10 -46.21 25.50 -35.32
C GLY A 10 -45.02 24.77 -35.93
N SER A 11 -44.59 25.11 -37.15
CA SER A 11 -43.52 24.31 -37.79
C SER A 11 -42.10 24.81 -37.57
N ARG A 12 -41.95 26.14 -37.50
CA ARG A 12 -40.59 26.74 -37.45
C ARG A 12 -39.91 26.61 -36.10
N TYR A 13 -40.63 26.68 -34.98
CA TYR A 13 -40.01 26.49 -33.64
C TYR A 13 -39.82 25.01 -33.28
N LYS A 14 -40.56 24.08 -33.87
CA LYS A 14 -40.28 22.65 -33.72
C LYS A 14 -38.94 22.28 -34.36
N VAL A 15 -38.63 22.84 -35.52
CA VAL A 15 -37.34 22.65 -36.19
C VAL A 15 -36.21 23.34 -35.40
N ALA A 16 -36.46 24.55 -34.87
CA ALA A 16 -35.49 25.26 -34.03
C ALA A 16 -35.20 24.50 -32.71
N LEU A 17 -36.25 23.92 -32.10
CA LEU A 17 -36.14 23.18 -30.86
C LEU A 17 -35.42 21.83 -31.06
N LEU A 18 -35.61 21.17 -32.22
CA LEU A 18 -34.86 19.97 -32.60
C LEU A 18 -33.39 20.29 -32.87
N LEU A 19 -33.09 21.42 -33.53
CA LEU A 19 -31.71 21.86 -33.78
C LEU A 19 -30.98 22.22 -32.50
N THR A 20 -31.63 22.91 -31.55
CA THR A 20 -31.03 23.19 -30.23
C THR A 20 -30.80 21.93 -29.40
N CYS A 21 -31.72 20.95 -29.44
CA CYS A 21 -31.55 19.67 -28.77
C CYS A 21 -30.39 18.85 -29.36
N TYR A 22 -30.24 18.86 -30.69
CA TYR A 22 -29.14 18.22 -31.41
C TYR A 22 -27.79 18.88 -31.08
N LEU A 23 -27.75 20.20 -30.96
CA LEU A 23 -26.55 20.97 -30.60
C LEU A 23 -26.12 20.67 -29.16
N LEU A 24 -27.07 20.52 -28.22
CA LEU A 24 -26.82 20.15 -26.83
C LEU A 24 -26.35 18.71 -26.68
N LEU A 25 -26.85 17.78 -27.49
CA LEU A 25 -26.37 16.40 -27.51
C LEU A 25 -24.95 16.28 -28.07
N ALA A 26 -24.56 17.12 -29.03
CA ALA A 26 -23.21 17.11 -29.59
C ALA A 26 -22.14 17.57 -28.60
N THR A 27 -22.48 18.37 -27.56
CA THR A 27 -21.53 18.84 -26.55
C THR A 27 -21.23 17.78 -25.47
N CYS A 28 -22.03 16.71 -25.34
CA CYS A 28 -21.79 15.64 -24.39
C CYS A 28 -20.72 14.62 -24.82
N PHE A 29 -20.25 14.66 -26.08
CA PHE A 29 -19.31 13.66 -26.61
C PHE A 29 -17.81 14.03 -26.46
N THR A 30 -17.46 15.17 -25.87
CA THR A 30 -16.05 15.64 -25.82
C THR A 30 -15.35 15.46 -24.48
N GLN A 31 -15.75 14.52 -23.63
CA GLN A 31 -15.12 14.30 -22.30
C GLN A 31 -14.51 12.90 -22.12
N ALA A 32 -13.81 12.36 -23.09
CA ALA A 32 -13.23 11.02 -22.94
C ALA A 32 -11.79 10.88 -23.50
N GLN A 33 -10.92 11.87 -23.37
CA GLN A 33 -9.56 11.75 -23.92
C GLN A 33 -8.42 12.18 -23.00
N SER A 34 -8.56 12.19 -21.68
CA SER A 34 -7.45 12.53 -20.78
C SER A 34 -6.94 11.38 -19.90
N THR A 35 -7.48 10.16 -20.06
CA THR A 35 -7.16 9.02 -19.20
C THR A 35 -5.93 8.23 -19.67
N ASP A 36 -5.70 8.14 -20.97
CA ASP A 36 -4.70 7.22 -21.55
C ASP A 36 -3.25 7.55 -21.19
N ALA A 37 -2.89 8.84 -21.07
CA ALA A 37 -1.51 9.23 -20.74
C ALA A 37 -1.16 8.96 -19.27
N ASN A 38 -2.14 9.06 -18.38
CA ASN A 38 -1.94 8.74 -16.96
C ASN A 38 -1.91 7.23 -16.73
N ASP A 39 -2.74 6.48 -17.45
CA ASP A 39 -2.77 5.02 -17.38
C ASP A 39 -1.47 4.39 -17.91
N ALA A 40 -0.89 4.93 -18.98
CA ALA A 40 0.41 4.49 -19.49
C ALA A 40 1.55 4.76 -18.48
N LYS A 41 1.54 5.93 -17.80
CA LYS A 41 2.51 6.24 -16.74
C LYS A 41 2.30 5.35 -15.52
N LEU A 42 1.05 5.14 -15.11
CA LEU A 42 0.71 4.28 -13.99
C LEU A 42 1.14 2.84 -14.24
N LYS A 43 0.89 2.32 -15.45
CA LYS A 43 1.35 0.99 -15.88
C LYS A 43 2.87 0.89 -15.89
N ALA A 44 3.59 1.88 -16.44
CA ALA A 44 5.04 1.90 -16.43
C ALA A 44 5.63 1.94 -15.00
N LEU A 45 4.97 2.62 -14.05
CA LEU A 45 5.37 2.62 -12.65
C LEU A 45 5.08 1.28 -11.97
N SER A 46 3.93 0.66 -12.26
CA SER A 46 3.59 -0.66 -11.72
C SER A 46 4.54 -1.76 -12.24
N ASP A 47 4.93 -1.69 -13.53
CA ASP A 47 5.87 -2.64 -14.12
C ASP A 47 7.28 -2.50 -13.50
N LYS A 48 7.75 -1.27 -13.29
CA LYS A 48 9.01 -1.02 -12.57
C LYS A 48 8.96 -1.48 -11.13
N ALA A 49 7.85 -1.25 -10.43
CA ALA A 49 7.68 -1.74 -9.06
C ALA A 49 7.68 -3.27 -9.03
N ALA A 50 7.00 -3.94 -9.97
CA ALA A 50 6.99 -5.40 -10.08
C ALA A 50 8.40 -5.96 -10.38
N GLU A 51 9.16 -5.31 -11.25
CA GLU A 51 10.55 -5.68 -11.54
C GLU A 51 11.46 -5.51 -10.31
N TYR A 52 11.32 -4.40 -9.59
CA TYR A 52 12.05 -4.17 -8.33
C TYR A 52 11.72 -5.25 -7.31
N HIS A 53 10.43 -5.58 -7.11
CA HIS A 53 10.01 -6.64 -6.19
C HIS A 53 10.54 -8.02 -6.60
N ARG A 54 10.63 -8.32 -7.89
CA ARG A 54 11.25 -9.56 -8.37
C ARG A 54 12.76 -9.61 -8.07
N LYS A 55 13.49 -8.52 -8.30
CA LYS A 55 14.94 -8.42 -8.03
C LYS A 55 15.28 -8.49 -6.55
N THR A 56 14.42 -7.96 -5.69
CA THR A 56 14.63 -7.92 -4.24
C THR A 56 13.94 -9.06 -3.49
N ASN A 57 13.29 -10.01 -4.18
CA ASN A 57 12.43 -11.05 -3.58
C ASN A 57 11.35 -10.48 -2.64
N GLY A 58 10.88 -9.26 -2.92
CA GLY A 58 9.94 -8.54 -2.08
C GLY A 58 10.53 -7.97 -0.79
N GLU A 59 11.85 -8.00 -0.64
CA GLU A 59 12.53 -7.40 0.50
C GLU A 59 12.73 -5.91 0.29
N SER A 60 12.59 -5.13 1.35
CA SER A 60 12.88 -3.70 1.41
C SER A 60 13.75 -3.36 2.61
N ASP A 61 14.39 -2.21 2.56
CA ASP A 61 15.12 -1.71 3.73
C ASP A 61 14.13 -1.32 4.83
N GLY A 62 14.44 -1.75 6.04
CA GLY A 62 13.60 -1.47 7.21
C GLY A 62 14.35 -1.67 8.51
N TYR A 63 13.60 -1.90 9.57
CA TYR A 63 14.11 -2.03 10.93
C TYR A 63 13.53 -3.27 11.58
N ARG A 64 14.37 -3.95 12.37
CA ARG A 64 14.00 -5.04 13.27
C ARG A 64 14.53 -4.77 14.67
N ILE A 65 13.98 -5.42 15.66
CA ILE A 65 14.48 -5.35 17.02
C ILE A 65 15.23 -6.64 17.31
N LYS A 66 16.52 -6.54 17.65
CA LYS A 66 17.34 -7.67 18.05
C LYS A 66 17.18 -7.84 19.55
N ILE A 67 16.71 -9.03 19.98
CA ILE A 67 16.42 -9.35 21.40
C ILE A 67 17.42 -10.32 22.00
N HIS A 68 18.15 -11.07 21.14
CA HIS A 68 19.18 -12.00 21.60
C HIS A 68 20.35 -12.05 20.63
N PHE A 69 21.54 -12.24 21.18
CA PHE A 69 22.78 -12.42 20.44
C PHE A 69 23.72 -13.32 21.26
N GLY A 70 24.11 -14.48 20.74
CA GLY A 70 24.99 -15.43 21.45
C GLY A 70 25.37 -16.62 20.60
N MET A 71 26.34 -17.40 21.04
CA MET A 71 26.85 -18.59 20.33
C MET A 71 25.94 -19.81 20.49
N ASP A 72 25.12 -19.86 21.53
CA ASP A 72 24.27 -21.00 21.84
C ASP A 72 22.93 -20.91 21.11
N LYS A 73 22.69 -21.89 20.24
CA LYS A 73 21.42 -22.05 19.53
C LYS A 73 20.24 -22.36 20.44
N THR A 74 20.51 -23.15 21.52
CA THR A 74 19.45 -23.57 22.45
C THR A 74 18.92 -22.35 23.20
N ALA A 75 19.80 -21.53 23.76
CA ALA A 75 19.43 -20.27 24.41
C ALA A 75 18.67 -19.32 23.43
N ALA A 76 19.10 -19.21 22.17
CA ALA A 76 18.43 -18.42 21.19
C ALA A 76 16.99 -18.93 20.89
N ASN A 77 16.80 -20.26 20.80
CA ASN A 77 15.47 -20.86 20.64
C ASN A 77 14.57 -20.62 21.85
N GLU A 78 15.08 -20.72 23.06
CA GLU A 78 14.32 -20.44 24.30
C GLU A 78 13.83 -19.00 24.31
N VAL A 79 14.71 -18.04 23.98
CA VAL A 79 14.35 -16.63 23.88
C VAL A 79 13.29 -16.40 22.79
N LYS A 80 13.43 -17.06 21.64
CA LYS A 80 12.43 -17.01 20.56
C LYS A 80 11.07 -17.52 21.03
N GLN A 81 11.02 -18.68 21.70
CA GLN A 81 9.77 -19.26 22.21
C GLN A 81 9.13 -18.36 23.27
N LYS A 82 9.93 -17.88 24.24
CA LYS A 82 9.48 -16.95 25.28
C LYS A 82 8.85 -15.69 24.69
N PHE A 83 9.49 -15.12 23.66
CA PHE A 83 8.96 -13.93 22.97
C PHE A 83 7.66 -14.26 22.24
N SER A 84 7.63 -15.33 21.44
CA SER A 84 6.46 -15.71 20.64
C SER A 84 5.24 -16.06 21.50
N SER A 85 5.46 -16.62 22.70
CA SER A 85 4.36 -16.91 23.64
C SER A 85 3.73 -15.65 24.22
N LYS A 86 4.52 -14.60 24.43
CA LYS A 86 4.05 -13.34 25.03
C LYS A 86 3.56 -12.33 23.99
N TYR A 87 4.21 -12.31 22.83
CA TYR A 87 3.99 -11.33 21.74
C TYR A 87 3.67 -12.03 20.42
N ASN A 88 2.60 -12.83 20.39
CA ASN A 88 2.20 -13.65 19.23
C ASN A 88 1.86 -12.88 17.96
N SER A 89 1.54 -11.58 18.07
CA SER A 89 1.26 -10.71 16.93
C SER A 89 2.49 -10.18 16.21
N ILE A 90 3.70 -10.42 16.77
CA ILE A 90 4.96 -9.91 16.21
C ILE A 90 5.77 -11.08 15.66
N SER A 91 6.14 -11.00 14.39
CA SER A 91 6.96 -12.02 13.74
C SER A 91 8.33 -12.14 14.42
N THR A 92 8.79 -13.40 14.63
CA THR A 92 10.07 -13.68 15.30
C THR A 92 10.93 -14.54 14.39
N TYR A 93 12.15 -14.11 14.14
CA TYR A 93 13.12 -14.78 13.28
C TYR A 93 14.35 -15.20 14.08
N LEU A 94 14.84 -16.42 13.81
CA LEU A 94 16.13 -16.90 14.28
C LEU A 94 17.08 -16.89 13.08
N ASP A 95 18.15 -16.16 13.18
CA ASP A 95 19.14 -15.98 12.13
C ASP A 95 20.53 -16.38 12.65
N TYR A 96 21.38 -16.93 11.75
CA TYR A 96 22.74 -17.29 12.09
C TYR A 96 23.71 -16.30 11.45
N GLN A 97 24.31 -15.47 12.26
CA GLN A 97 25.34 -14.52 11.87
C GLN A 97 26.68 -14.97 12.46
N GLN A 98 27.42 -15.76 11.71
CA GLN A 98 28.66 -16.40 12.12
C GLN A 98 29.52 -15.52 13.05
N PRO A 99 29.93 -15.97 14.24
CA PRO A 99 29.65 -17.27 14.85
C PRO A 99 28.38 -17.33 15.72
N ASN A 100 27.55 -16.31 15.71
CA ASN A 100 26.47 -16.11 16.69
C ASN A 100 25.08 -16.42 16.12
N TRP A 101 24.21 -16.92 17.00
CA TRP A 101 22.77 -16.99 16.79
C TRP A 101 22.11 -15.71 17.26
N VAL A 102 21.25 -15.17 16.42
CA VAL A 102 20.58 -13.88 16.63
C VAL A 102 19.09 -14.08 16.55
N VAL A 103 18.37 -13.55 17.54
CA VAL A 103 16.92 -13.49 17.49
C VAL A 103 16.50 -12.06 17.21
N VAL A 104 15.79 -11.86 16.09
CA VAL A 104 15.24 -10.57 15.68
C VAL A 104 13.71 -10.65 15.56
N VAL A 105 13.05 -9.57 15.88
CA VAL A 105 11.59 -9.51 15.93
C VAL A 105 11.05 -8.29 15.19
N GLY A 106 9.89 -8.48 14.55
CA GLY A 106 9.15 -7.47 13.81
C GLY A 106 9.79 -7.13 12.47
N ASP A 107 8.95 -6.65 11.56
CA ASP A 107 9.32 -6.08 10.28
C ASP A 107 8.74 -4.66 10.20
N PHE A 108 9.55 -3.66 10.51
CA PHE A 108 9.12 -2.26 10.63
C PHE A 108 9.67 -1.44 9.47
N SER A 109 8.81 -0.74 8.76
CA SER A 109 9.22 0.13 7.66
C SER A 109 9.93 1.39 8.15
N THR A 110 9.56 1.89 9.34
CA THR A 110 10.18 3.07 9.93
C THR A 110 10.84 2.76 11.27
N ARG A 111 11.84 3.57 11.63
CA ARG A 111 12.49 3.45 12.94
C ARG A 111 11.54 3.81 14.08
N MET A 112 10.55 4.67 13.82
CA MET A 112 9.60 5.11 14.83
C MET A 112 8.65 3.96 15.23
N ASP A 113 8.13 3.22 14.24
CA ASP A 113 7.29 2.03 14.50
C ASP A 113 8.07 0.98 15.32
N ALA A 114 9.34 0.75 14.95
CA ALA A 114 10.21 -0.14 15.72
C ALA A 114 10.41 0.35 17.17
N TYR A 115 10.53 1.67 17.38
CA TYR A 115 10.75 2.26 18.69
C TYR A 115 9.53 2.15 19.61
N GLU A 116 8.32 2.29 19.08
CA GLU A 116 7.09 2.08 19.85
C GLU A 116 7.00 0.65 20.40
N VAL A 117 7.29 -0.33 19.54
CA VAL A 117 7.30 -1.74 19.95
C VAL A 117 8.46 -2.02 20.89
N PHE A 118 9.66 -1.48 20.61
CA PHE A 118 10.83 -1.61 21.47
C PHE A 118 10.53 -1.17 22.91
N LYS A 119 9.88 -0.02 23.11
CA LYS A 119 9.48 0.43 24.45
C LYS A 119 8.57 -0.56 25.19
N LYS A 120 7.67 -1.23 24.46
CA LYS A 120 6.76 -2.23 25.04
C LYS A 120 7.48 -3.50 25.47
N ILE A 121 8.53 -3.92 24.75
CA ILE A 121 9.25 -5.16 25.01
C ILE A 121 10.48 -4.97 25.92
N GLN A 122 10.98 -3.75 26.06
CA GLN A 122 12.18 -3.41 26.83
C GLN A 122 12.15 -3.91 28.29
N PRO A 123 11.01 -3.87 29.02
CA PRO A 123 10.96 -4.42 30.38
C PRO A 123 11.26 -5.92 30.46
N ASP A 124 10.88 -6.67 29.42
CA ASP A 124 11.10 -8.12 29.36
C ASP A 124 12.45 -8.51 28.74
N PHE A 125 12.95 -7.67 27.85
CA PHE A 125 14.19 -7.87 27.09
C PHE A 125 15.08 -6.62 27.18
N PRO A 126 15.76 -6.39 28.30
CA PRO A 126 16.52 -5.16 28.52
C PRO A 126 17.69 -4.99 27.56
N ASN A 127 18.23 -6.09 27.02
CA ASN A 127 19.32 -6.08 26.05
C ASN A 127 18.84 -5.93 24.59
N ALA A 128 17.55 -5.65 24.37
CA ALA A 128 17.02 -5.42 23.03
C ALA A 128 17.56 -4.11 22.44
N PHE A 129 17.73 -4.07 21.12
CA PHE A 129 18.06 -2.83 20.40
C PHE A 129 17.58 -2.89 18.94
N ILE A 130 17.37 -1.70 18.34
CA ILE A 130 16.86 -1.56 16.98
C ILE A 130 18.04 -1.65 16.00
N VAL A 131 17.89 -2.49 14.95
CA VAL A 131 18.87 -2.67 13.88
C VAL A 131 18.23 -2.41 12.51
N LYS A 132 19.00 -1.89 11.56
CA LYS A 132 18.61 -1.89 10.15
C LYS A 132 18.70 -3.32 9.60
N SER A 133 17.69 -3.74 8.86
CA SER A 133 17.63 -5.07 8.27
C SER A 133 16.78 -5.05 7.01
N LYS A 134 16.98 -6.04 6.14
CA LYS A 134 15.99 -6.33 5.09
C LYS A 134 14.75 -6.93 5.74
N ILE A 135 13.61 -6.39 5.37
CA ILE A 135 12.30 -6.80 5.88
C ILE A 135 11.40 -7.22 4.71
N ARG A 136 10.39 -8.00 5.03
CA ARG A 136 9.27 -8.30 4.11
C ARG A 136 8.02 -7.66 4.69
N PRO A 137 7.70 -6.43 4.28
CA PRO A 137 6.52 -5.75 4.81
C PRO A 137 5.29 -6.58 4.45
N THR A 138 4.57 -7.04 5.46
CA THR A 138 3.22 -7.59 5.30
C THR A 138 2.30 -6.46 4.89
N ARG A 139 1.63 -6.62 3.74
CA ARG A 139 0.59 -5.70 3.26
C ARG A 139 -0.66 -5.79 4.12
#